data_7e9268e330a62aa4cae34523605116f8
#
_entry.id   7e9268e330a62aa4cae34523605116f8
#
_cell.length_a   1.000
_cell.length_b   1.000
_cell.length_c   1.000
_cell.angle_alpha   90.00
_cell.angle_beta   90.00
_cell.angle_gamma   90.00
#
_symmetry.space_group_name_H-M   'P 1'
#
loop_
_entity.id
_entity.type
_entity.pdbx_description
1 polymer ?
#
loop_
_entity_poly.entity_id
_entity_poly.type
_entity_poly.pdbx_seq_one_letter_code
_entity_poly.pdbx_strand_id
1 'polypeptide(L)'
;MLMVEKLHIPLEYQPQMEDTVDGLLITVDCQYGAGNVTELPAEEIAVIDHHPLEVICTERMRLQPNMGSCATLVWTMLQEMHYPVEKNRDLGTALYYGLYMDTNQFSELSNPVDMDMRESLNFDKNQISLFRNSNISLRELEIAGVAMLRCNYNDDYQFAVIHSQPCDPNVLGLISDFLLQVAGVNTCVVYNEDSGGYKFSVRSCIREVNASELSDYLSEGIGSGGGHYEKAGGYISMKLYEEKYPTLHSEAYFNNRMTQYFDTFRILYAKDRAFPVSEGTRYQRKKIPLACVRASDLAELGRVVSVRTQNGTMDIDTRQNICYTLERNGELHRVAGERFHRILELSDAPVSEDYCRNMTYVPRVKDGTDGRNHLITEYVRMCMPKDEFRIYAIRVTQGVKVFPVWDEDGYMTGRAGDYLAASEDDLHNIFIETEQNLLNYFEEKGL
;
A
#
# COMPACT_ATOMS: atom_id res chain seq x y z
N MET A 1 26.24 8.98 3.42
CA MET A 1 27.69 8.87 3.17
C MET A 1 28.30 7.56 3.69
N LEU A 2 28.04 7.13 4.94
CA LEU A 2 28.65 5.92 5.52
C LEU A 2 28.44 4.64 4.68
N MET A 3 27.22 4.39 4.21
CA MET A 3 26.90 3.21 3.38
C MET A 3 27.66 3.24 2.04
N VAL A 4 27.71 4.40 1.38
CA VAL A 4 28.45 4.59 0.11
C VAL A 4 29.94 4.24 0.30
N GLU A 5 30.53 4.74 1.40
CA GLU A 5 31.93 4.47 1.72
C GLU A 5 32.19 2.99 2.06
N LYS A 6 31.36 2.40 2.92
CA LYS A 6 31.55 1.03 3.42
C LYS A 6 31.25 -0.06 2.39
N LEU A 7 30.32 0.19 1.49
CA LEU A 7 29.92 -0.75 0.42
C LEU A 7 30.55 -0.38 -0.93
N HIS A 8 31.48 0.57 -0.95
CA HIS A 8 32.21 1.01 -2.16
C HIS A 8 31.27 1.36 -3.33
N ILE A 9 30.11 2.02 -3.01
CA ILE A 9 29.12 2.38 -4.03
C ILE A 9 29.71 3.49 -4.92
N PRO A 10 29.77 3.31 -6.23
CA PRO A 10 30.32 4.30 -7.14
C PRO A 10 29.35 5.46 -7.37
N LEU A 11 29.19 6.30 -6.35
CA LEU A 11 28.32 7.47 -6.36
C LEU A 11 29.14 8.73 -6.57
N GLU A 12 28.74 9.56 -7.54
CA GLU A 12 29.28 10.89 -7.77
C GLU A 12 28.22 11.95 -7.37
N TYR A 13 28.61 12.89 -6.50
CA TYR A 13 27.74 13.98 -6.07
C TYR A 13 28.00 15.22 -6.92
N GLN A 14 26.98 15.67 -7.64
CA GLN A 14 27.03 16.83 -8.54
C GLN A 14 26.03 17.90 -8.06
N PRO A 15 26.43 18.83 -7.15
CA PRO A 15 25.51 19.77 -6.53
C PRO A 15 25.03 20.91 -7.46
N GLN A 16 25.66 21.10 -8.60
CA GLN A 16 25.41 22.18 -9.56
C GLN A 16 25.29 21.62 -10.99
N MET A 17 24.43 20.63 -11.15
CA MET A 17 24.12 20.08 -12.45
C MET A 17 23.06 20.98 -13.11
N GLU A 18 23.48 21.90 -13.99
CA GLU A 18 22.62 22.83 -14.73
C GLU A 18 22.42 22.38 -16.19
N ASP A 19 23.18 21.41 -16.64
CA ASP A 19 23.25 21.04 -18.04
C ASP A 19 22.20 19.98 -18.40
N THR A 20 21.81 19.99 -19.68
CA THR A 20 21.01 18.93 -20.31
C THR A 20 21.78 17.62 -20.25
N VAL A 21 21.09 16.55 -19.81
CA VAL A 21 21.65 15.20 -19.82
C VAL A 21 21.60 14.67 -21.25
N ASP A 22 22.78 14.47 -21.86
CA ASP A 22 22.88 13.83 -23.18
C ASP A 22 22.54 12.35 -23.03
N GLY A 23 21.45 11.90 -23.70
CA GLY A 23 20.99 10.52 -23.69
C GLY A 23 19.92 10.21 -22.64
N LEU A 24 20.04 9.07 -21.94
CA LEU A 24 19.02 8.54 -21.05
C LEU A 24 19.24 8.98 -19.59
N LEU A 25 18.28 9.72 -19.04
CA LEU A 25 18.17 9.98 -17.60
C LEU A 25 17.33 8.88 -16.95
N ILE A 26 17.86 8.22 -15.93
CA ILE A 26 17.13 7.23 -15.15
C ILE A 26 16.89 7.79 -13.75
N THR A 27 15.63 7.97 -13.34
CA THR A 27 15.28 8.26 -11.96
C THR A 27 14.96 6.96 -11.22
N VAL A 28 15.43 6.85 -9.97
CA VAL A 28 15.25 5.66 -9.13
C VAL A 28 14.65 6.09 -7.81
N ASP A 29 13.62 5.40 -7.36
CA ASP A 29 12.86 5.68 -6.14
C ASP A 29 12.14 7.05 -6.15
N CYS A 30 11.88 7.56 -7.34
CA CYS A 30 11.15 8.80 -7.58
C CYS A 30 10.66 8.86 -9.02
N GLN A 31 9.57 9.62 -9.25
CA GLN A 31 9.00 9.81 -10.57
C GLN A 31 9.37 11.19 -11.11
N TYR A 32 10.00 11.21 -12.28
CA TYR A 32 10.32 12.46 -12.96
C TYR A 32 9.03 13.23 -13.30
N GLY A 33 8.95 14.48 -12.85
CA GLY A 33 7.76 15.32 -13.01
C GLY A 33 6.76 15.28 -11.83
N ALA A 34 6.97 14.44 -10.81
CA ALA A 34 6.14 14.40 -9.61
C ALA A 34 6.51 15.49 -8.57
N GLY A 35 7.57 16.27 -8.81
CA GLY A 35 8.00 17.35 -7.92
C GLY A 35 8.90 16.94 -6.74
N ASN A 36 9.22 15.66 -6.61
CA ASN A 36 10.10 15.13 -5.57
C ASN A 36 11.55 14.89 -6.04
N VAL A 37 11.87 15.19 -7.29
CA VAL A 37 13.20 15.11 -7.90
C VAL A 37 13.47 16.35 -8.76
N THR A 38 14.76 16.75 -8.85
CA THR A 38 15.16 17.83 -9.73
C THR A 38 14.94 17.46 -11.19
N GLU A 39 14.16 18.23 -11.90
CA GLU A 39 13.88 18.03 -13.33
C GLU A 39 15.06 18.55 -14.18
N LEU A 40 15.96 17.64 -14.51
CA LEU A 40 17.04 17.92 -15.46
C LEU A 40 16.56 17.65 -16.88
N PRO A 41 16.74 18.58 -17.82
CA PRO A 41 16.40 18.31 -19.21
C PRO A 41 17.20 17.11 -19.75
N ALA A 42 16.53 16.15 -20.38
CA ALA A 42 17.16 14.96 -20.95
C ALA A 42 16.49 14.57 -22.26
N GLU A 43 17.25 13.91 -23.17
CA GLU A 43 16.70 13.42 -24.43
C GLU A 43 15.69 12.29 -24.21
N GLU A 44 15.99 11.40 -23.28
CA GLU A 44 15.15 10.27 -22.91
C GLU A 44 15.09 10.12 -21.38
N ILE A 45 13.92 9.72 -20.87
CA ILE A 45 13.69 9.56 -19.43
C ILE A 45 13.16 8.16 -19.17
N ALA A 46 13.75 7.48 -18.19
CA ALA A 46 13.25 6.24 -17.63
C ALA A 46 13.03 6.38 -16.13
N VAL A 47 12.05 5.66 -15.59
CA VAL A 47 11.67 5.71 -14.18
C VAL A 47 11.65 4.30 -13.63
N ILE A 48 12.28 4.10 -12.47
CA ILE A 48 12.23 2.86 -11.68
C ILE A 48 11.74 3.25 -10.29
N ASP A 49 10.48 2.91 -9.95
CA ASP A 49 9.88 3.37 -8.70
C ASP A 49 8.84 2.39 -8.14
N HIS A 50 8.67 2.40 -6.83
CA HIS A 50 7.69 1.58 -6.13
C HIS A 50 6.55 2.38 -5.48
N HIS A 51 6.53 3.69 -5.66
CA HIS A 51 5.43 4.54 -5.20
C HIS A 51 4.21 4.48 -6.13
N PRO A 52 3.00 4.84 -5.66
CA PRO A 52 1.83 5.00 -6.52
C PRO A 52 2.10 5.93 -7.71
N LEU A 53 1.42 5.68 -8.84
CA LEU A 53 1.60 6.49 -10.04
C LEU A 53 1.10 7.92 -9.85
N GLU A 54 2.01 8.90 -10.00
CA GLU A 54 1.72 10.34 -9.86
C GLU A 54 1.86 11.10 -11.18
N VAL A 55 2.51 10.50 -12.18
CA VAL A 55 2.76 11.11 -13.49
C VAL A 55 2.21 10.25 -14.63
N ILE A 56 2.18 10.78 -15.86
CA ILE A 56 1.73 10.01 -17.03
C ILE A 56 2.68 8.84 -17.28
N CYS A 57 2.15 7.61 -17.26
CA CYS A 57 2.93 6.40 -17.50
C CYS A 57 3.45 6.35 -18.93
N THR A 58 4.73 6.05 -19.10
CA THR A 58 5.39 5.87 -20.41
C THR A 58 5.95 4.44 -20.54
N GLU A 59 6.31 4.03 -21.74
CA GLU A 59 6.88 2.69 -22.01
C GLU A 59 8.21 2.43 -21.25
N ARG A 60 8.90 3.50 -20.81
CA ARG A 60 10.18 3.42 -20.07
C ARG A 60 10.00 3.53 -18.56
N MET A 61 8.82 3.22 -18.04
CA MET A 61 8.54 3.23 -16.61
C MET A 61 8.38 1.81 -16.09
N ARG A 62 9.15 1.51 -15.05
CA ARG A 62 9.00 0.31 -14.22
C ARG A 62 8.43 0.74 -12.87
N LEU A 63 7.13 0.62 -12.73
CA LEU A 63 6.41 0.97 -11.50
C LEU A 63 5.80 -0.28 -10.88
N GLN A 64 6.01 -0.46 -9.58
CA GLN A 64 5.44 -1.56 -8.80
C GLN A 64 4.97 -1.08 -7.42
N PRO A 65 3.82 -0.39 -7.33
CA PRO A 65 3.35 0.27 -6.12
C PRO A 65 3.15 -0.64 -4.90
N ASN A 66 3.09 -1.95 -5.13
CA ASN A 66 2.86 -2.93 -4.06
C ASN A 66 4.16 -3.53 -3.50
N MET A 67 5.32 -3.12 -3.99
CA MET A 67 6.60 -3.54 -3.41
C MET A 67 6.96 -2.68 -2.22
N GLY A 68 7.53 -3.27 -1.19
CA GLY A 68 7.94 -2.58 0.03
C GLY A 68 9.15 -1.66 -0.15
N SER A 69 9.91 -1.83 -1.26
CA SER A 69 11.08 -0.99 -1.56
C SER A 69 11.41 -1.00 -3.05
N CYS A 70 11.91 0.14 -3.55
CA CYS A 70 12.52 0.20 -4.89
C CYS A 70 13.73 -0.74 -5.01
N ALA A 71 14.42 -1.06 -3.91
CA ALA A 71 15.48 -2.08 -3.89
C ALA A 71 14.99 -3.44 -4.37
N THR A 72 13.75 -3.84 -4.04
CA THR A 72 13.13 -5.08 -4.52
C THR A 72 12.89 -5.05 -6.02
N LEU A 73 12.42 -3.93 -6.55
CA LEU A 73 12.21 -3.76 -7.98
C LEU A 73 13.54 -3.86 -8.74
N VAL A 74 14.60 -3.21 -8.26
CA VAL A 74 15.95 -3.33 -8.83
C VAL A 74 16.45 -4.78 -8.75
N TRP A 75 16.24 -5.47 -7.64
CA TRP A 75 16.58 -6.88 -7.50
C TRP A 75 15.85 -7.75 -8.53
N THR A 76 14.55 -7.55 -8.77
CA THR A 76 13.81 -8.30 -9.80
C THR A 76 14.37 -8.06 -11.19
N MET A 77 14.73 -6.82 -11.53
CA MET A 77 15.38 -6.49 -12.79
C MET A 77 16.73 -7.20 -12.94
N LEU A 78 17.53 -7.27 -11.87
CA LEU A 78 18.80 -8.00 -11.88
C LEU A 78 18.59 -9.51 -12.06
N GLN A 79 17.53 -10.09 -11.49
CA GLN A 79 17.14 -11.48 -11.73
C GLN A 79 16.71 -11.73 -13.18
N GLU A 80 15.91 -10.85 -13.79
CA GLU A 80 15.54 -10.88 -15.20
C GLU A 80 16.78 -10.86 -16.12
N MET A 81 17.80 -10.09 -15.75
CA MET A 81 19.08 -10.00 -16.43
C MET A 81 20.04 -11.15 -16.12
N HIS A 82 19.65 -12.11 -15.30
CA HIS A 82 20.51 -13.21 -14.82
C HIS A 82 21.81 -12.75 -14.15
N TYR A 83 21.78 -11.58 -13.51
CA TYR A 83 22.93 -11.07 -12.76
C TYR A 83 23.07 -11.82 -11.42
N PRO A 84 24.27 -12.38 -11.10
CA PRO A 84 24.47 -13.21 -9.91
C PRO A 84 24.63 -12.34 -8.65
N VAL A 85 23.53 -11.79 -8.13
CA VAL A 85 23.52 -10.91 -6.94
C VAL A 85 24.15 -11.59 -5.73
N GLU A 86 23.94 -12.89 -5.57
CA GLU A 86 24.47 -13.70 -4.47
C GLU A 86 26.00 -13.72 -4.39
N LYS A 87 26.71 -13.41 -5.49
CA LYS A 87 28.17 -13.32 -5.54
C LYS A 87 28.72 -11.96 -5.12
N ASN A 88 27.87 -10.95 -5.03
CA ASN A 88 28.25 -9.60 -4.63
C ASN A 88 27.61 -9.25 -3.27
N ARG A 89 28.39 -9.50 -2.19
CA ARG A 89 27.92 -9.29 -0.83
C ARG A 89 27.61 -7.82 -0.51
N ASP A 90 28.36 -6.89 -1.08
CA ASP A 90 28.14 -5.45 -0.86
C ASP A 90 26.83 -5.02 -1.52
N LEU A 91 26.55 -5.47 -2.75
CA LEU A 91 25.26 -5.24 -3.42
C LEU A 91 24.12 -5.90 -2.64
N GLY A 92 24.28 -7.15 -2.21
CA GLY A 92 23.29 -7.84 -1.38
C GLY A 92 23.02 -7.09 -0.07
N THR A 93 24.06 -6.53 0.56
CA THR A 93 23.93 -5.71 1.78
C THR A 93 23.20 -4.39 1.50
N ALA A 94 23.48 -3.73 0.38
CA ALA A 94 22.81 -2.50 -0.02
C ALA A 94 21.32 -2.73 -0.27
N LEU A 95 20.96 -3.75 -1.06
CA LEU A 95 19.57 -4.11 -1.36
C LEU A 95 18.80 -4.51 -0.09
N TYR A 96 19.42 -5.33 0.77
CA TYR A 96 18.84 -5.72 2.04
C TYR A 96 18.56 -4.52 2.94
N TYR A 97 19.51 -3.58 3.04
CA TYR A 97 19.34 -2.38 3.87
C TYR A 97 18.30 -1.42 3.32
N GLY A 98 18.18 -1.27 1.99
CA GLY A 98 17.11 -0.52 1.35
C GLY A 98 15.73 -1.06 1.75
N LEU A 99 15.49 -2.36 1.55
CA LEU A 99 14.23 -2.98 1.98
C LEU A 99 14.00 -2.86 3.49
N TYR A 100 15.05 -3.04 4.32
CA TYR A 100 14.98 -2.93 5.77
C TYR A 100 14.51 -1.55 6.23
N MET A 101 14.98 -0.48 5.59
CA MET A 101 14.62 0.89 5.95
C MET A 101 13.22 1.27 5.46
N ASP A 102 12.88 0.93 4.21
CA ASP A 102 11.59 1.27 3.62
C ASP A 102 10.41 0.55 4.29
N THR A 103 10.65 -0.66 4.79
CA THR A 103 9.60 -1.48 5.43
C THR A 103 9.66 -1.43 6.96
N ASN A 104 10.16 -0.35 7.52
CA ASN A 104 10.26 -0.16 8.97
C ASN A 104 10.81 -1.39 9.70
N GLN A 105 12.06 -1.79 9.32
CA GLN A 105 12.75 -2.96 9.87
C GLN A 105 11.99 -4.28 9.63
N PHE A 106 11.29 -4.38 8.49
CA PHE A 106 10.43 -5.49 8.07
C PHE A 106 9.10 -5.61 8.81
N SER A 107 8.71 -4.68 9.65
CA SER A 107 7.39 -4.68 10.30
C SER A 107 6.25 -4.43 9.31
N GLU A 108 6.51 -3.70 8.23
CA GLU A 108 5.57 -3.36 7.16
C GLU A 108 5.74 -4.25 5.90
N LEU A 109 6.41 -5.39 6.03
CA LEU A 109 6.71 -6.29 4.92
C LEU A 109 5.47 -7.10 4.55
N SER A 110 4.83 -6.77 3.44
CA SER A 110 3.60 -7.42 2.96
C SER A 110 3.75 -8.12 1.61
N ASN A 111 4.59 -7.58 0.71
CA ASN A 111 4.73 -8.14 -0.62
C ASN A 111 5.58 -9.43 -0.62
N PRO A 112 5.11 -10.52 -1.25
CA PRO A 112 5.86 -11.78 -1.27
C PRO A 112 7.19 -11.70 -2.02
N VAL A 113 7.33 -10.79 -2.98
CA VAL A 113 8.61 -10.59 -3.71
C VAL A 113 9.67 -9.98 -2.81
N ASP A 114 9.28 -9.08 -1.88
CA ASP A 114 10.18 -8.54 -0.86
C ASP A 114 10.69 -9.65 0.07
N MET A 115 9.82 -10.59 0.44
CA MET A 115 10.20 -11.75 1.26
C MET A 115 11.16 -12.67 0.49
N ASP A 116 10.91 -12.90 -0.80
CA ASP A 116 11.79 -13.70 -1.66
C ASP A 116 13.18 -13.07 -1.78
N MET A 117 13.25 -11.75 -2.00
CA MET A 117 14.51 -11.01 -2.02
C MET A 117 15.25 -11.14 -0.68
N ARG A 118 14.59 -10.80 0.43
CA ARG A 118 15.18 -10.86 1.77
C ARG A 118 15.79 -12.22 2.09
N GLU A 119 15.12 -13.32 1.70
CA GLU A 119 15.57 -14.69 1.96
C GLU A 119 16.72 -15.14 1.06
N SER A 120 16.83 -14.57 -0.16
CA SER A 120 17.85 -14.95 -1.15
C SER A 120 19.17 -14.18 -1.03
N LEU A 121 19.16 -13.00 -0.40
CA LEU A 121 20.33 -12.12 -0.38
C LEU A 121 21.44 -12.63 0.55
N ASN A 122 22.70 -12.59 0.05
CA ASN A 122 23.89 -12.73 0.85
C ASN A 122 24.36 -11.34 1.33
N PHE A 123 24.21 -11.03 2.61
CA PHE A 123 24.48 -9.71 3.17
C PHE A 123 25.37 -9.75 4.43
N ASP A 124 25.92 -8.60 4.81
CA ASP A 124 26.72 -8.44 6.01
C ASP A 124 25.93 -7.88 7.18
N LYS A 125 25.63 -8.75 8.18
CA LYS A 125 24.87 -8.39 9.39
C LYS A 125 25.53 -7.28 10.21
N ASN A 126 26.89 -7.23 10.23
CA ASN A 126 27.61 -6.22 10.97
C ASN A 126 27.48 -4.84 10.32
N GLN A 127 27.51 -4.79 8.98
CA GLN A 127 27.27 -3.56 8.23
C GLN A 127 25.84 -3.06 8.45
N ILE A 128 24.84 -3.93 8.38
CA ILE A 128 23.44 -3.56 8.67
C ILE A 128 23.33 -2.95 10.07
N SER A 129 23.92 -3.57 11.10
CA SER A 129 23.93 -3.04 12.47
C SER A 129 24.64 -1.69 12.57
N LEU A 130 25.75 -1.53 11.87
CA LEU A 130 26.50 -0.26 11.82
C LEU A 130 25.63 0.86 11.20
N PHE A 131 25.02 0.61 10.05
CA PHE A 131 24.18 1.59 9.36
C PHE A 131 22.98 2.00 10.23
N ARG A 132 22.29 1.02 10.79
CA ARG A 132 21.14 1.27 11.69
C ARG A 132 21.49 2.19 12.88
N ASN A 133 22.68 2.01 13.48
CA ASN A 133 23.09 2.75 14.67
C ASN A 133 23.81 4.09 14.36
N SER A 134 23.83 4.53 13.11
CA SER A 134 24.53 5.73 12.67
C SER A 134 23.62 6.74 11.95
N ASN A 135 22.30 6.60 12.11
CA ASN A 135 21.32 7.38 11.34
C ASN A 135 20.97 8.74 11.96
N ILE A 136 21.32 8.99 13.23
CA ILE A 136 20.89 10.21 13.95
C ILE A 136 22.13 10.89 14.54
N SER A 137 22.28 12.20 14.28
CA SER A 137 23.26 13.06 14.92
C SER A 137 22.74 13.69 16.20
N LEU A 138 23.64 14.18 17.08
CA LEU A 138 23.24 14.92 18.28
C LEU A 138 22.44 16.19 17.96
N ARG A 139 22.75 16.88 16.85
CA ARG A 139 22.03 18.06 16.40
C ARG A 139 20.58 17.72 16.01
N GLU A 140 20.38 16.63 15.31
CA GLU A 140 19.04 16.17 14.95
C GLU A 140 18.23 15.76 16.17
N LEU A 141 18.88 15.13 17.15
CA LEU A 141 18.26 14.82 18.45
C LEU A 141 17.84 16.09 19.21
N GLU A 142 18.66 17.14 19.22
CA GLU A 142 18.35 18.44 19.84
C GLU A 142 17.11 19.08 19.17
N ILE A 143 17.07 19.10 17.84
CA ILE A 143 15.92 19.63 17.07
C ILE A 143 14.64 18.87 17.45
N ALA A 144 14.70 17.53 17.46
CA ALA A 144 13.58 16.68 17.83
C ALA A 144 13.08 16.99 19.26
N GLY A 145 14.00 17.11 20.22
CA GLY A 145 13.67 17.43 21.61
C GLY A 145 12.92 18.77 21.75
N VAL A 146 13.39 19.81 21.06
CA VAL A 146 12.73 21.14 21.07
C VAL A 146 11.35 21.08 20.41
N ALA A 147 11.22 20.36 19.31
CA ALA A 147 9.96 20.22 18.58
C ALA A 147 8.88 19.51 19.44
N MET A 148 9.26 18.45 20.16
CA MET A 148 8.34 17.70 21.03
C MET A 148 7.73 18.55 22.15
N LEU A 149 8.43 19.57 22.65
CA LEU A 149 7.90 20.50 23.64
C LEU A 149 6.75 21.39 23.10
N ARG A 150 6.56 21.44 21.79
CA ARG A 150 5.53 22.22 21.09
C ARG A 150 4.40 21.37 20.52
N CYS A 151 4.21 20.17 21.05
CA CYS A 151 3.19 19.25 20.60
C CYS A 151 1.79 19.81 20.86
N ASN A 152 0.99 19.92 19.81
CA ASN A 152 -0.44 20.19 19.90
C ASN A 152 -1.18 18.85 19.75
N TYR A 153 -1.83 18.40 20.80
CA TYR A 153 -2.50 17.10 20.87
C TYR A 153 -4.02 17.27 20.91
N ASN A 154 -4.70 16.48 20.09
CA ASN A 154 -6.15 16.38 20.08
C ASN A 154 -6.57 15.06 20.73
N ASP A 155 -7.26 15.15 21.89
CA ASP A 155 -7.66 14.01 22.71
C ASP A 155 -8.83 13.21 22.10
N ASP A 156 -9.74 13.90 21.39
CA ASP A 156 -10.94 13.26 20.79
C ASP A 156 -10.56 12.28 19.67
N TYR A 157 -9.60 12.66 18.82
CA TYR A 157 -9.14 11.87 17.68
C TYR A 157 -7.75 11.25 17.87
N GLN A 158 -7.11 11.50 19.02
CA GLN A 158 -5.80 10.97 19.36
C GLN A 158 -4.72 11.26 18.31
N PHE A 159 -4.73 12.46 17.77
CA PHE A 159 -3.68 12.91 16.86
C PHE A 159 -2.82 14.02 17.46
N ALA A 160 -1.59 14.13 16.96
CA ALA A 160 -0.66 15.19 17.34
C ALA A 160 -0.19 16.00 16.12
N VAL A 161 -0.06 17.31 16.27
CA VAL A 161 0.53 18.22 15.28
C VAL A 161 1.72 18.94 15.90
N ILE A 162 2.86 18.92 15.24
CA ILE A 162 4.08 19.62 15.69
C ILE A 162 4.60 20.55 14.58
N HIS A 163 4.84 21.81 14.93
CA HIS A 163 5.65 22.72 14.14
C HIS A 163 7.11 22.67 14.60
N SER A 164 7.98 22.10 13.78
CA SER A 164 9.43 22.06 14.01
C SER A 164 10.12 23.29 13.45
N GLN A 165 11.28 23.64 13.98
CA GLN A 165 12.18 24.58 13.31
C GLN A 165 12.66 24.01 11.97
N PRO A 166 13.14 24.83 11.03
CA PRO A 166 13.70 24.37 9.76
C PRO A 166 14.79 23.32 9.97
N CYS A 167 14.61 22.16 9.34
CA CYS A 167 15.52 21.01 9.45
C CYS A 167 15.40 20.12 8.19
N ASP A 168 16.29 19.15 8.08
CA ASP A 168 16.21 18.12 7.06
C ASP A 168 14.89 17.33 7.19
N PRO A 169 14.21 16.98 6.09
CA PRO A 169 12.97 16.19 6.10
C PRO A 169 13.07 14.86 6.89
N ASN A 170 14.25 14.23 6.93
CA ASN A 170 14.48 13.03 7.72
C ASN A 170 14.28 13.27 9.23
N VAL A 171 14.55 14.48 9.72
CA VAL A 171 14.30 14.84 11.13
C VAL A 171 12.82 14.95 11.42
N LEU A 172 11.99 15.40 10.46
CA LEU A 172 10.52 15.37 10.61
C LEU A 172 10.01 13.94 10.77
N GLY A 173 10.52 13.01 9.94
CA GLY A 173 10.23 11.59 10.07
C GLY A 173 10.61 11.04 11.44
N LEU A 174 11.82 11.34 11.92
CA LEU A 174 12.30 10.94 13.25
C LEU A 174 11.38 11.42 14.38
N ILE A 175 10.96 12.69 14.36
CA ILE A 175 10.06 13.26 15.37
C ILE A 175 8.72 12.54 15.31
N SER A 176 8.20 12.27 14.11
CA SER A 176 6.95 11.55 13.91
C SER A 176 7.02 10.11 14.47
N ASP A 177 8.13 9.42 14.23
CA ASP A 177 8.35 8.04 14.73
C ASP A 177 8.44 8.01 16.28
N PHE A 178 8.99 9.04 16.92
CA PHE A 178 8.97 9.16 18.37
C PHE A 178 7.56 9.43 18.92
N LEU A 179 6.76 10.24 18.23
CA LEU A 179 5.39 10.56 18.66
C LEU A 179 4.50 9.31 18.69
N LEU A 180 4.61 8.43 17.70
CA LEU A 180 3.84 7.19 17.67
C LEU A 180 4.21 6.19 18.78
N GLN A 181 5.32 6.41 19.50
CA GLN A 181 5.65 5.61 20.69
C GLN A 181 4.94 6.12 21.95
N VAL A 182 4.26 7.26 21.88
CA VAL A 182 3.52 7.84 22.99
C VAL A 182 2.12 7.22 23.05
N ALA A 183 1.79 6.59 24.18
CA ALA A 183 0.45 6.03 24.37
C ALA A 183 -0.62 7.12 24.20
N GLY A 184 -1.61 6.86 23.33
CA GLY A 184 -2.68 7.79 23.01
C GLY A 184 -2.40 8.69 21.80
N VAL A 185 -1.23 8.63 21.17
CA VAL A 185 -0.98 9.27 19.86
C VAL A 185 -1.07 8.21 18.79
N ASN A 186 -2.16 8.21 18.03
CA ASN A 186 -2.42 7.23 16.97
C ASN A 186 -2.01 7.74 15.59
N THR A 187 -2.03 9.05 15.41
CA THR A 187 -1.67 9.71 14.14
C THR A 187 -0.92 11.00 14.44
N CYS A 188 0.08 11.34 13.65
CA CYS A 188 0.77 12.61 13.82
C CYS A 188 1.17 13.26 12.50
N VAL A 189 1.25 14.59 12.54
CA VAL A 189 1.80 15.44 11.50
C VAL A 189 2.88 16.33 12.09
N VAL A 190 4.08 16.20 11.54
CA VAL A 190 5.22 17.05 11.92
C VAL A 190 5.64 17.83 10.68
N TYR A 191 5.68 19.15 10.79
CA TYR A 191 6.00 20.00 9.66
C TYR A 191 7.01 21.08 10.03
N ASN A 192 7.71 21.59 9.03
CA ASN A 192 8.54 22.79 9.14
C ASN A 192 8.29 23.72 7.97
N GLU A 193 8.75 24.96 8.12
CA GLU A 193 8.71 25.99 7.11
C GLU A 193 10.08 26.22 6.53
N ASP A 194 10.20 26.30 5.21
CA ASP A 194 11.38 26.76 4.50
C ASP A 194 11.01 27.94 3.55
N SER A 195 11.97 28.44 2.79
CA SER A 195 11.76 29.58 1.88
C SER A 195 10.74 29.33 0.77
N GLY A 196 10.38 28.08 0.50
CA GLY A 196 9.45 27.70 -0.57
C GLY A 196 8.08 27.29 -0.08
N GLY A 197 7.96 26.88 1.19
CA GLY A 197 6.69 26.38 1.75
C GLY A 197 6.85 25.52 2.99
N TYR A 198 5.91 24.61 3.17
CA TYR A 198 5.89 23.69 4.31
C TYR A 198 6.22 22.27 3.84
N LYS A 199 7.27 21.68 4.43
CA LYS A 199 7.52 20.24 4.34
C LYS A 199 6.89 19.56 5.53
N PHE A 200 6.26 18.43 5.33
CA PHE A 200 5.62 17.72 6.42
C PHE A 200 5.79 16.20 6.32
N SER A 201 5.77 15.54 7.47
CA SER A 201 5.77 14.11 7.65
C SER A 201 4.47 13.69 8.34
N VAL A 202 3.88 12.60 7.87
CA VAL A 202 2.68 11.97 8.44
C VAL A 202 3.04 10.58 8.90
N ARG A 203 2.54 10.18 10.07
CA ARG A 203 2.59 8.80 10.56
C ARG A 203 1.24 8.40 11.13
N SER A 204 0.91 7.14 10.99
CA SER A 204 -0.27 6.53 11.62
C SER A 204 0.07 5.10 12.08
N CYS A 205 -0.39 4.72 13.27
CA CYS A 205 -0.31 3.36 13.78
C CYS A 205 -1.68 2.70 13.94
N ILE A 206 -2.74 3.33 13.43
CA ILE A 206 -4.10 2.78 13.45
C ILE A 206 -4.55 2.45 12.04
N ARG A 207 -5.27 1.34 11.94
CA ARG A 207 -5.79 0.84 10.68
C ARG A 207 -6.87 1.73 10.04
N GLU A 208 -7.46 2.65 10.77
CA GLU A 208 -8.48 3.59 10.29
C GLU A 208 -7.91 4.75 9.47
N VAL A 209 -6.59 4.98 9.54
CA VAL A 209 -5.91 6.11 8.91
C VAL A 209 -4.75 5.63 8.03
N ASN A 210 -4.90 5.75 6.74
CA ASN A 210 -3.81 5.60 5.77
C ASN A 210 -3.02 6.92 5.69
N ALA A 211 -1.75 6.90 6.06
CA ALA A 211 -0.90 8.08 6.08
C ALA A 211 -0.71 8.70 4.69
N SER A 212 -0.67 7.89 3.62
CA SER A 212 -0.57 8.39 2.24
C SER A 212 -1.82 9.17 1.85
N GLU A 213 -3.02 8.64 2.08
CA GLU A 213 -4.29 9.35 1.84
C GLU A 213 -4.40 10.64 2.66
N LEU A 214 -3.96 10.60 3.93
CA LEU A 214 -3.95 11.79 4.79
C LEU A 214 -2.98 12.83 4.28
N SER A 215 -1.79 12.43 3.81
CA SER A 215 -0.79 13.34 3.25
C SER A 215 -1.29 14.04 1.99
N ASP A 216 -1.91 13.30 1.07
CA ASP A 216 -2.55 13.87 -0.13
C ASP A 216 -3.67 14.84 0.26
N TYR A 217 -4.54 14.46 1.20
CA TYR A 217 -5.60 15.31 1.73
C TYR A 217 -5.08 16.63 2.34
N LEU A 218 -3.97 16.57 3.10
CA LEU A 218 -3.37 17.77 3.72
C LEU A 218 -2.79 18.73 2.69
N SER A 219 -2.35 18.26 1.54
CA SER A 219 -1.73 19.08 0.49
C SER A 219 -2.67 19.44 -0.66
N GLU A 220 -3.91 19.02 -0.63
CA GLU A 220 -4.90 19.12 -1.71
C GLU A 220 -5.08 20.53 -2.26
N GLY A 221 -4.69 20.73 -3.53
CA GLY A 221 -4.82 21.99 -4.26
C GLY A 221 -3.85 23.10 -3.84
N ILE A 222 -2.84 22.78 -3.00
CA ILE A 222 -1.79 23.72 -2.57
C ILE A 222 -0.40 23.09 -2.54
N GLY A 223 -0.29 21.82 -2.91
CA GLY A 223 0.96 21.08 -2.87
C GLY A 223 0.80 19.65 -3.35
N SER A 224 1.66 18.76 -2.87
CA SER A 224 1.62 17.33 -3.14
C SER A 224 1.94 16.55 -1.87
N GLY A 225 1.33 15.36 -1.74
CA GLY A 225 1.57 14.43 -0.64
C GLY A 225 1.47 12.99 -1.13
N GLY A 226 2.05 12.05 -0.38
CA GLY A 226 2.02 10.64 -0.73
C GLY A 226 2.97 9.84 0.13
N GLY A 227 3.05 8.53 -0.09
CA GLY A 227 3.91 7.61 0.64
C GLY A 227 3.25 6.25 0.86
N HIS A 228 3.58 5.63 1.99
CA HIS A 228 3.07 4.32 2.39
C HIS A 228 1.89 4.43 3.37
N TYR A 229 1.28 3.29 3.68
CA TYR A 229 0.10 3.22 4.55
C TYR A 229 0.34 3.81 5.95
N GLU A 230 1.47 3.50 6.58
CA GLU A 230 1.79 3.94 7.94
C GLU A 230 2.66 5.20 7.97
N LYS A 231 3.36 5.52 6.88
CA LYS A 231 4.29 6.64 6.78
C LYS A 231 4.21 7.35 5.43
N ALA A 232 4.03 8.64 5.49
CA ALA A 232 3.93 9.48 4.31
C ALA A 232 4.53 10.86 4.59
N GLY A 233 4.55 11.69 3.58
CA GLY A 233 4.99 13.07 3.69
C GLY A 233 4.53 13.90 2.51
N GLY A 234 4.82 15.17 2.55
CA GLY A 234 4.42 16.05 1.47
C GLY A 234 5.01 17.45 1.58
N TYR A 235 4.63 18.23 0.61
CA TYR A 235 5.05 19.62 0.49
C TYR A 235 3.85 20.50 0.14
N ILE A 236 3.75 21.64 0.81
CA ILE A 236 2.76 22.70 0.55
C ILE A 236 3.52 23.93 0.05
N SER A 237 3.19 24.42 -1.15
CA SER A 237 3.77 25.62 -1.71
C SER A 237 3.33 26.88 -0.93
N MET A 238 4.27 27.68 -0.46
CA MET A 238 3.97 28.94 0.24
C MET A 238 3.06 29.85 -0.60
N LYS A 239 3.38 29.98 -1.89
CA LYS A 239 2.60 30.80 -2.81
C LYS A 239 1.14 30.36 -2.90
N LEU A 240 0.90 29.05 -3.13
CA LEU A 240 -0.47 28.51 -3.25
C LEU A 240 -1.20 28.55 -1.90
N TYR A 241 -0.46 28.34 -0.81
CA TYR A 241 -1.01 28.44 0.54
C TYR A 241 -1.51 29.85 0.85
N GLU A 242 -0.68 30.87 0.63
CA GLU A 242 -1.04 32.29 0.86
C GLU A 242 -2.19 32.75 -0.06
N GLU A 243 -2.22 32.29 -1.31
CA GLU A 243 -3.32 32.60 -2.24
C GLU A 243 -4.66 32.02 -1.75
N LYS A 244 -4.66 30.78 -1.22
CA LYS A 244 -5.88 30.08 -0.79
C LYS A 244 -6.28 30.40 0.65
N TYR A 245 -5.31 30.64 1.52
CA TYR A 245 -5.48 30.84 2.97
C TYR A 245 -4.73 32.07 3.50
N PRO A 246 -4.99 33.29 3.01
CA PRO A 246 -4.15 34.51 3.25
C PRO A 246 -4.07 34.95 4.71
N THR A 247 -4.97 34.47 5.57
CA THR A 247 -5.03 34.89 6.99
C THR A 247 -4.93 33.72 7.97
N LEU A 248 -4.78 32.48 7.47
CA LEU A 248 -4.74 31.30 8.30
C LEU A 248 -3.30 30.93 8.62
N HIS A 249 -2.96 30.84 9.92
CA HIS A 249 -1.65 30.38 10.34
C HIS A 249 -1.51 28.88 10.08
N SER A 250 -0.30 28.42 9.74
CA SER A 250 0.00 27.02 9.42
C SER A 250 -0.41 26.05 10.52
N GLU A 251 -0.21 26.41 11.79
CA GLU A 251 -0.62 25.58 12.92
C GLU A 251 -2.14 25.34 12.95
N ALA A 252 -2.91 26.42 12.76
CA ALA A 252 -4.36 26.32 12.68
C ALA A 252 -4.80 25.56 11.42
N TYR A 253 -4.09 25.71 10.30
CA TYR A 253 -4.34 24.96 9.08
C TYR A 253 -4.21 23.47 9.31
N PHE A 254 -3.05 22.99 9.77
CA PHE A 254 -2.82 21.56 9.98
C PHE A 254 -3.80 20.98 11.01
N ASN A 255 -4.04 21.64 12.14
CA ASN A 255 -5.00 21.17 13.14
C ASN A 255 -6.44 21.09 12.58
N ASN A 256 -6.90 22.11 11.83
CA ASN A 256 -8.23 22.09 11.25
C ASN A 256 -8.37 21.01 10.17
N ARG A 257 -7.37 20.84 9.30
CA ARG A 257 -7.38 19.81 8.26
C ARG A 257 -7.37 18.40 8.86
N MET A 258 -6.60 18.18 9.93
CA MET A 258 -6.61 16.92 10.66
C MET A 258 -8.01 16.63 11.23
N THR A 259 -8.62 17.56 11.93
CA THR A 259 -9.98 17.42 12.47
C THR A 259 -11.00 17.12 11.36
N GLN A 260 -10.95 17.89 10.26
CA GLN A 260 -11.84 17.67 9.12
C GLN A 260 -11.67 16.29 8.47
N TYR A 261 -10.43 15.77 8.38
CA TYR A 261 -10.17 14.43 7.85
C TYR A 261 -10.90 13.36 8.66
N PHE A 262 -10.79 13.42 10.00
CA PHE A 262 -11.48 12.46 10.86
C PHE A 262 -13.01 12.60 10.79
N ASP A 263 -13.54 13.81 10.57
CA ASP A 263 -14.98 14.06 10.41
C ASP A 263 -15.53 13.59 9.05
N THR A 264 -14.65 13.39 8.04
CA THR A 264 -15.08 13.10 6.65
C THR A 264 -15.64 11.68 6.49
N PHE A 265 -15.08 10.71 7.20
CA PHE A 265 -15.40 9.30 7.00
C PHE A 265 -16.17 8.71 8.19
N ARG A 266 -17.29 8.06 7.90
CA ARG A 266 -17.90 7.13 8.86
C ARG A 266 -17.16 5.81 8.82
N ILE A 267 -16.79 5.27 9.99
CA ILE A 267 -16.16 3.96 10.12
C ILE A 267 -17.23 2.91 10.39
N LEU A 268 -17.16 1.80 9.66
CA LEU A 268 -18.05 0.66 9.80
C LEU A 268 -17.25 -0.63 9.93
N TYR A 269 -17.39 -1.31 11.07
CA TYR A 269 -16.85 -2.65 11.25
C TYR A 269 -17.95 -3.66 10.94
N ALA A 270 -17.75 -4.44 9.88
CA ALA A 270 -18.77 -5.38 9.39
C ALA A 270 -19.10 -6.49 10.39
N LYS A 271 -18.12 -6.86 11.27
CA LYS A 271 -18.37 -7.85 12.31
C LYS A 271 -19.36 -7.39 13.38
N ASP A 272 -19.45 -6.09 13.62
CA ASP A 272 -20.25 -5.51 14.71
C ASP A 272 -21.67 -5.13 14.25
N ARG A 273 -21.90 -5.04 12.94
CA ARG A 273 -23.18 -4.59 12.35
C ARG A 273 -23.60 -5.43 11.15
N ALA A 274 -24.84 -5.90 11.17
CA ALA A 274 -25.48 -6.46 9.99
C ALA A 274 -25.91 -5.34 9.04
N PHE A 275 -25.92 -5.63 7.76
CA PHE A 275 -26.40 -4.75 6.70
C PHE A 275 -27.92 -4.46 6.86
N PRO A 276 -28.36 -3.20 6.75
CA PRO A 276 -29.78 -2.83 6.89
C PRO A 276 -30.57 -3.16 5.60
N VAL A 277 -31.09 -4.37 5.50
CA VAL A 277 -31.80 -4.90 4.29
C VAL A 277 -32.98 -4.02 3.88
N SER A 278 -33.69 -3.41 4.84
CA SER A 278 -34.86 -2.56 4.55
C SER A 278 -34.54 -1.29 3.74
N GLU A 279 -33.26 -0.89 3.73
CA GLU A 279 -32.76 0.29 3.01
C GLU A 279 -32.10 -0.08 1.69
N GLY A 280 -31.84 -1.38 1.48
CA GLY A 280 -31.05 -1.88 0.36
C GLY A 280 -31.88 -2.31 -0.84
N THR A 281 -31.35 -2.10 -2.03
CA THR A 281 -31.86 -2.71 -3.27
C THR A 281 -31.16 -4.06 -3.48
N ARG A 282 -31.93 -5.02 -3.97
CA ARG A 282 -31.45 -6.39 -4.24
C ARG A 282 -30.90 -6.51 -5.64
N TYR A 283 -29.71 -7.12 -5.76
CA TYR A 283 -29.03 -7.38 -7.01
C TYR A 283 -28.64 -8.85 -7.14
N GLN A 284 -28.59 -9.34 -8.38
CA GLN A 284 -28.13 -10.68 -8.73
C GLN A 284 -26.86 -10.61 -9.56
N ARG A 285 -25.86 -11.46 -9.27
CA ARG A 285 -24.63 -11.54 -10.07
C ARG A 285 -24.93 -12.08 -11.47
N LYS A 286 -24.42 -11.40 -12.50
CA LYS A 286 -24.51 -11.84 -13.90
C LYS A 286 -23.70 -13.11 -14.12
N LYS A 287 -24.06 -13.89 -15.12
CA LYS A 287 -23.40 -15.16 -15.50
C LYS A 287 -22.04 -14.91 -16.21
N ILE A 288 -21.11 -14.28 -15.52
CA ILE A 288 -19.74 -14.01 -15.99
C ILE A 288 -18.78 -14.97 -15.27
N PRO A 289 -18.00 -15.80 -16.01
CA PRO A 289 -17.09 -16.76 -15.40
C PRO A 289 -16.00 -16.11 -14.53
N LEU A 290 -15.64 -16.77 -13.41
CA LEU A 290 -14.51 -16.42 -12.54
C LEU A 290 -13.72 -17.67 -12.20
N ALA A 291 -12.45 -17.50 -11.75
CA ALA A 291 -11.60 -18.62 -11.36
C ALA A 291 -11.77 -18.96 -9.88
N CYS A 292 -11.54 -20.21 -9.52
CA CYS A 292 -11.63 -20.69 -8.13
C CYS A 292 -10.76 -21.91 -7.87
N VAL A 293 -10.44 -22.14 -6.59
CA VAL A 293 -9.71 -23.33 -6.11
C VAL A 293 -10.27 -23.75 -4.75
N ARG A 294 -10.34 -25.06 -4.49
CA ARG A 294 -10.66 -25.58 -3.15
C ARG A 294 -9.36 -25.69 -2.36
N ALA A 295 -9.43 -25.51 -1.05
CA ALA A 295 -8.29 -25.74 -0.16
C ALA A 295 -7.70 -27.15 -0.36
N SER A 296 -8.57 -28.17 -0.51
CA SER A 296 -8.18 -29.56 -0.75
C SER A 296 -7.47 -29.83 -2.08
N ASP A 297 -7.55 -28.91 -3.04
CA ASP A 297 -6.94 -29.07 -4.36
C ASP A 297 -5.51 -28.48 -4.40
N LEU A 298 -5.07 -27.77 -3.35
CA LEU A 298 -3.76 -27.12 -3.26
C LEU A 298 -2.62 -28.08 -2.87
N ALA A 299 -2.92 -29.13 -2.09
CA ALA A 299 -1.96 -30.17 -1.68
C ALA A 299 -2.71 -31.39 -1.13
N GLU A 300 -1.95 -32.42 -0.74
CA GLU A 300 -2.50 -33.57 -0.06
C GLU A 300 -3.33 -33.25 1.17
N LEU A 301 -4.42 -33.97 1.39
CA LEU A 301 -5.33 -33.74 2.51
C LEU A 301 -4.59 -33.84 3.87
N GLY A 302 -4.77 -32.83 4.71
CA GLY A 302 -4.17 -32.76 6.03
C GLY A 302 -2.89 -31.95 6.10
N ARG A 303 -2.46 -31.34 5.01
CA ARG A 303 -1.33 -30.39 4.97
C ARG A 303 -1.80 -28.95 5.15
N VAL A 304 -0.92 -28.14 5.68
CA VAL A 304 -1.02 -26.68 5.66
C VAL A 304 -0.07 -26.17 4.58
N VAL A 305 -0.57 -25.41 3.63
CA VAL A 305 0.21 -24.80 2.55
C VAL A 305 0.18 -23.29 2.67
N SER A 306 1.32 -22.65 2.47
CA SER A 306 1.42 -21.21 2.43
C SER A 306 1.15 -20.70 1.01
N VAL A 307 0.17 -19.82 0.86
CA VAL A 307 -0.15 -19.17 -0.42
C VAL A 307 0.25 -17.70 -0.35
N ARG A 308 1.18 -17.31 -1.19
CA ARG A 308 1.60 -15.91 -1.35
C ARG A 308 0.69 -15.19 -2.33
N THR A 309 0.18 -14.05 -1.92
CA THR A 309 -0.65 -13.13 -2.72
C THR A 309 -0.02 -11.74 -2.72
N GLN A 310 -0.54 -10.84 -3.51
CA GLN A 310 -0.12 -9.43 -3.48
C GLN A 310 -0.37 -8.74 -2.11
N ASN A 311 -1.30 -9.27 -1.30
CA ASN A 311 -1.69 -8.71 -0.01
C ASN A 311 -1.01 -9.41 1.19
N GLY A 312 -0.05 -10.32 0.93
CA GLY A 312 0.68 -11.08 1.95
C GLY A 312 0.59 -12.59 1.77
N THR A 313 1.07 -13.32 2.77
CA THR A 313 1.05 -14.78 2.80
C THR A 313 -0.07 -15.28 3.71
N MET A 314 -0.86 -16.24 3.25
CA MET A 314 -1.87 -16.92 4.04
C MET A 314 -1.58 -18.41 4.13
N ASP A 315 -1.81 -19.00 5.29
CA ASP A 315 -1.71 -20.44 5.50
C ASP A 315 -3.08 -21.09 5.33
N ILE A 316 -3.15 -22.09 4.47
CA ILE A 316 -4.37 -22.80 4.11
C ILE A 316 -4.27 -24.25 4.56
N ASP A 317 -5.14 -24.68 5.48
CA ASP A 317 -5.29 -26.09 5.85
C ASP A 317 -6.20 -26.80 4.83
N THR A 318 -5.66 -27.77 4.14
CA THR A 318 -6.36 -28.54 3.08
C THR A 318 -7.54 -29.35 3.60
N ARG A 319 -7.68 -29.56 4.92
CA ARG A 319 -8.85 -30.21 5.54
C ARG A 319 -10.06 -29.30 5.65
N GLN A 320 -9.85 -27.99 5.57
CA GLN A 320 -10.95 -27.03 5.69
C GLN A 320 -11.85 -27.09 4.45
N ASN A 321 -13.15 -27.12 4.68
CA ASN A 321 -14.14 -27.00 3.60
C ASN A 321 -14.28 -25.54 3.15
N ILE A 322 -13.22 -25.04 2.50
CA ILE A 322 -13.11 -23.68 2.02
C ILE A 322 -12.72 -23.69 0.55
N CYS A 323 -13.32 -22.80 -0.21
CA CYS A 323 -12.95 -22.45 -1.56
C CYS A 323 -12.41 -21.03 -1.61
N TYR A 324 -11.55 -20.76 -2.56
CA TYR A 324 -11.04 -19.41 -2.83
C TYR A 324 -11.43 -19.03 -4.26
N THR A 325 -12.05 -17.87 -4.43
CA THR A 325 -12.24 -17.29 -5.76
C THR A 325 -11.03 -16.41 -6.07
N LEU A 326 -10.51 -16.53 -7.28
CA LEU A 326 -9.41 -15.73 -7.79
C LEU A 326 -9.98 -14.69 -8.75
N GLU A 327 -9.89 -13.43 -8.37
CA GLU A 327 -10.32 -12.32 -9.21
C GLU A 327 -9.28 -11.99 -10.28
N ARG A 328 -9.68 -11.22 -11.32
CA ARG A 328 -8.79 -10.87 -12.44
C ARG A 328 -7.62 -9.95 -12.06
N ASN A 329 -7.66 -9.35 -10.88
CA ASN A 329 -6.56 -8.56 -10.31
C ASN A 329 -5.55 -9.39 -9.48
N GLY A 330 -5.80 -10.69 -9.29
CA GLY A 330 -4.95 -11.60 -8.50
C GLY A 330 -5.35 -11.74 -7.04
N GLU A 331 -6.45 -11.11 -6.62
CA GLU A 331 -6.96 -11.23 -5.25
C GLU A 331 -7.65 -12.58 -5.03
N LEU A 332 -7.40 -13.17 -3.85
CA LEU A 332 -8.05 -14.39 -3.39
C LEU A 332 -9.07 -14.07 -2.32
N HIS A 333 -10.34 -14.41 -2.58
CA HIS A 333 -11.42 -14.25 -1.61
C HIS A 333 -11.85 -15.61 -1.07
N ARG A 334 -11.87 -15.70 0.26
CA ARG A 334 -12.29 -16.91 0.98
C ARG A 334 -13.82 -17.06 0.92
N VAL A 335 -14.28 -18.25 0.55
CA VAL A 335 -15.70 -18.62 0.52
C VAL A 335 -15.88 -19.96 1.23
N ALA A 336 -16.76 -20.04 2.23
CA ALA A 336 -17.11 -21.29 2.87
C ALA A 336 -17.64 -22.30 1.83
N GLY A 337 -17.25 -23.58 1.92
CA GLY A 337 -17.57 -24.58 0.88
C GLY A 337 -19.08 -24.77 0.65
N GLU A 338 -19.88 -24.75 1.72
CA GLU A 338 -21.35 -24.83 1.61
C GLU A 338 -21.92 -23.63 0.84
N ARG A 339 -21.40 -22.43 1.12
CA ARG A 339 -21.78 -21.22 0.39
C ARG A 339 -21.32 -21.27 -1.05
N PHE A 340 -20.08 -21.72 -1.29
CA PHE A 340 -19.50 -21.86 -2.63
C PHE A 340 -20.42 -22.68 -3.54
N HIS A 341 -20.81 -23.88 -3.11
CA HIS A 341 -21.69 -24.76 -3.88
C HIS A 341 -23.09 -24.19 -4.12
N ARG A 342 -23.56 -23.30 -3.26
CA ARG A 342 -24.84 -22.61 -3.41
C ARG A 342 -24.78 -21.50 -4.45
N ILE A 343 -23.70 -20.70 -4.49
CA ILE A 343 -23.61 -19.48 -5.33
C ILE A 343 -22.81 -19.67 -6.61
N LEU A 344 -21.96 -20.70 -6.69
CA LEU A 344 -21.07 -20.97 -7.81
C LEU A 344 -21.17 -22.41 -8.29
N GLU A 345 -20.98 -22.63 -9.58
CA GLU A 345 -20.90 -23.93 -10.22
C GLU A 345 -19.50 -24.12 -10.84
N LEU A 346 -18.79 -25.17 -10.44
CA LEU A 346 -17.47 -25.51 -10.96
C LEU A 346 -17.59 -25.97 -12.41
N SER A 347 -16.66 -25.53 -13.24
CA SER A 347 -16.40 -26.06 -14.57
C SER A 347 -15.05 -26.77 -14.57
N ASP A 348 -14.93 -27.85 -15.33
CA ASP A 348 -13.66 -28.56 -15.52
C ASP A 348 -12.70 -27.84 -16.48
N ALA A 349 -13.10 -26.69 -17.02
CA ALA A 349 -12.28 -25.89 -17.91
C ALA A 349 -11.09 -25.27 -17.15
N PRO A 350 -9.86 -25.39 -17.67
CA PRO A 350 -8.70 -24.69 -17.11
C PRO A 350 -8.86 -23.19 -17.29
N VAL A 351 -8.18 -22.41 -16.44
CA VAL A 351 -8.13 -20.96 -16.56
C VAL A 351 -7.29 -20.58 -17.77
N SER A 352 -7.81 -19.71 -18.63
CA SER A 352 -7.08 -19.25 -19.80
C SER A 352 -5.95 -18.29 -19.41
N GLU A 353 -4.86 -18.24 -20.20
CA GLU A 353 -3.78 -17.26 -20.00
C GLU A 353 -4.29 -15.81 -20.02
N ASP A 354 -5.33 -15.53 -20.81
CA ASP A 354 -5.97 -14.21 -20.86
C ASP A 354 -6.62 -13.79 -19.51
N TYR A 355 -7.03 -14.76 -18.71
CA TYR A 355 -7.59 -14.46 -17.39
C TYR A 355 -6.56 -13.81 -16.44
N CYS A 356 -5.32 -14.24 -16.54
CA CYS A 356 -4.22 -13.80 -15.68
C CYS A 356 -3.44 -12.60 -16.23
N ARG A 357 -3.72 -12.17 -17.48
CA ARG A 357 -2.93 -11.15 -18.20
C ARG A 357 -2.82 -9.82 -17.43
N ASN A 358 -3.84 -9.45 -16.69
CA ASN A 358 -3.91 -8.17 -15.96
C ASN A 358 -3.60 -8.32 -14.47
N MET A 359 -3.11 -9.49 -14.01
CA MET A 359 -2.72 -9.67 -12.63
C MET A 359 -1.38 -9.00 -12.37
N THR A 360 -1.32 -8.13 -11.38
CA THR A 360 -0.07 -7.50 -10.92
C THR A 360 0.88 -8.54 -10.33
N TYR A 361 0.31 -9.50 -9.60
CA TYR A 361 1.03 -10.64 -9.04
C TYR A 361 0.14 -11.88 -9.16
N VAL A 362 0.67 -12.94 -9.77
CA VAL A 362 -0.02 -14.23 -9.81
C VAL A 362 0.29 -14.97 -8.49
N PRO A 363 -0.71 -15.27 -7.65
CA PRO A 363 -0.47 -15.95 -6.39
C PRO A 363 0.32 -17.26 -6.55
N ARG A 364 1.15 -17.58 -5.56
CA ARG A 364 2.02 -18.76 -5.55
C ARG A 364 1.76 -19.63 -4.34
N VAL A 365 1.69 -20.93 -4.58
CA VAL A 365 1.53 -21.99 -3.57
C VAL A 365 2.92 -22.54 -3.24
N LYS A 366 3.34 -22.43 -1.99
CA LYS A 366 4.60 -23.03 -1.51
C LYS A 366 4.30 -24.48 -1.10
N ASP A 367 4.79 -25.42 -1.89
CA ASP A 367 4.74 -26.83 -1.51
C ASP A 367 5.91 -27.16 -0.57
N GLY A 368 5.56 -27.60 0.64
CA GLY A 368 6.55 -28.01 1.65
C GLY A 368 7.26 -29.34 1.32
N THR A 369 6.83 -30.06 0.27
CA THR A 369 7.46 -31.34 -0.15
C THR A 369 8.66 -31.14 -1.06
N ASP A 370 8.59 -30.23 -2.02
CA ASP A 370 9.67 -29.96 -2.98
C ASP A 370 10.37 -28.63 -2.75
N GLY A 371 9.86 -27.79 -1.83
CA GLY A 371 10.42 -26.47 -1.50
C GLY A 371 10.25 -25.43 -2.62
N ARG A 372 9.44 -25.72 -3.65
CA ARG A 372 9.21 -24.83 -4.79
C ARG A 372 7.94 -24.02 -4.61
N ASN A 373 7.89 -22.91 -5.31
CA ASN A 373 6.72 -22.04 -5.42
C ASN A 373 6.01 -22.33 -6.74
N HIS A 374 4.84 -22.94 -6.68
CA HIS A 374 3.99 -23.23 -7.83
C HIS A 374 3.02 -22.08 -8.10
N LEU A 375 2.73 -21.76 -9.35
CA LEU A 375 1.71 -20.77 -9.66
C LEU A 375 0.33 -21.31 -9.27
N ILE A 376 -0.51 -20.49 -8.63
CA ILE A 376 -1.87 -20.90 -8.24
C ILE A 376 -2.71 -21.29 -9.47
N THR A 377 -2.34 -20.80 -10.65
CA THR A 377 -3.00 -21.13 -11.93
C THR A 377 -2.94 -22.60 -12.27
N GLU A 378 -2.02 -23.37 -11.69
CA GLU A 378 -1.94 -24.83 -11.85
C GLU A 378 -3.07 -25.57 -11.11
N TYR A 379 -3.69 -24.92 -10.12
CA TYR A 379 -4.71 -25.50 -9.23
C TYR A 379 -6.11 -24.96 -9.46
N VAL A 380 -6.26 -23.75 -10.03
CA VAL A 380 -7.54 -23.09 -10.21
C VAL A 380 -8.32 -23.64 -11.41
N ARG A 381 -9.64 -23.54 -11.30
CA ARG A 381 -10.59 -23.90 -12.36
C ARG A 381 -11.57 -22.76 -12.57
N MET A 382 -12.23 -22.75 -13.70
CA MET A 382 -13.31 -21.78 -13.94
C MET A 382 -14.56 -22.19 -13.18
N CYS A 383 -15.30 -21.21 -12.69
CA CYS A 383 -16.63 -21.40 -12.13
C CYS A 383 -17.60 -20.35 -12.66
N MET A 384 -18.89 -20.67 -12.60
CA MET A 384 -19.99 -19.85 -13.11
C MET A 384 -20.91 -19.43 -11.95
N PRO A 385 -21.25 -18.14 -11.83
CA PRO A 385 -22.24 -17.71 -10.84
C PRO A 385 -23.61 -18.34 -11.05
N LYS A 386 -24.24 -18.79 -9.97
CA LYS A 386 -25.62 -19.27 -9.92
C LYS A 386 -26.60 -18.15 -9.63
N ASP A 387 -27.89 -18.44 -9.72
CA ASP A 387 -28.96 -17.44 -9.46
C ASP A 387 -29.05 -17.05 -7.97
N GLU A 388 -28.48 -17.86 -7.09
CA GLU A 388 -28.37 -17.62 -5.65
C GLU A 388 -27.28 -16.65 -5.29
N PHE A 389 -26.39 -16.27 -6.23
CA PHE A 389 -25.36 -15.26 -5.96
C PHE A 389 -25.98 -13.85 -6.01
N ARG A 390 -26.46 -13.41 -4.87
CA ARG A 390 -27.19 -12.16 -4.70
C ARG A 390 -26.59 -11.32 -3.60
N ILE A 391 -26.76 -10.00 -3.74
CA ILE A 391 -26.34 -9.00 -2.77
C ILE A 391 -27.46 -7.99 -2.54
N TYR A 392 -27.42 -7.33 -1.40
CA TYR A 392 -28.09 -6.06 -1.17
C TYR A 392 -27.09 -4.93 -1.31
N ALA A 393 -27.51 -3.79 -1.84
CA ALA A 393 -26.66 -2.61 -1.96
C ALA A 393 -27.43 -1.32 -1.65
N ILE A 394 -26.76 -0.39 -0.96
CA ILE A 394 -27.25 0.96 -0.62
C ILE A 394 -26.27 1.97 -1.19
N ARG A 395 -26.77 2.99 -1.87
CA ARG A 395 -25.93 4.07 -2.38
C ARG A 395 -25.35 4.89 -1.23
N VAL A 396 -24.03 5.08 -1.24
CA VAL A 396 -23.29 5.86 -0.25
C VAL A 396 -23.46 7.35 -0.55
N THR A 397 -23.82 8.14 0.45
CA THR A 397 -24.03 9.59 0.32
C THR A 397 -22.92 10.44 0.94
N GLN A 398 -22.11 9.85 1.80
CA GLN A 398 -20.91 10.46 2.42
C GLN A 398 -19.79 9.43 2.49
N GLY A 399 -18.56 9.85 2.73
CA GLY A 399 -17.44 8.94 2.84
C GLY A 399 -17.65 7.86 3.91
N VAL A 400 -17.30 6.62 3.61
CA VAL A 400 -17.36 5.49 4.54
C VAL A 400 -16.11 4.62 4.39
N LYS A 401 -15.54 4.21 5.52
CA LYS A 401 -14.48 3.19 5.58
C LYS A 401 -15.09 1.93 6.17
N VAL A 402 -15.07 0.84 5.42
CA VAL A 402 -15.64 -0.46 5.82
C VAL A 402 -14.51 -1.43 6.09
N PHE A 403 -14.43 -1.92 7.31
CA PHE A 403 -13.59 -3.05 7.71
C PHE A 403 -14.37 -4.33 7.49
N PRO A 404 -14.08 -5.14 6.45
CA PRO A 404 -14.85 -6.33 6.16
C PRO A 404 -14.51 -7.46 7.14
N VAL A 405 -15.38 -8.46 7.25
CA VAL A 405 -15.18 -9.61 8.15
C VAL A 405 -13.96 -10.46 7.78
N TRP A 406 -13.57 -10.46 6.50
CA TRP A 406 -12.46 -11.26 5.98
C TRP A 406 -11.10 -10.58 6.06
N ASP A 407 -11.06 -9.26 6.34
CA ASP A 407 -9.83 -8.48 6.50
C ASP A 407 -10.04 -7.50 7.67
N GLU A 408 -9.56 -7.89 8.84
CA GLU A 408 -9.71 -7.08 10.06
C GLU A 408 -8.70 -5.91 10.12
N ASP A 409 -7.64 -5.95 9.32
CA ASP A 409 -6.56 -4.96 9.35
C ASP A 409 -6.69 -3.92 8.22
N GLY A 410 -7.30 -4.30 7.10
CA GLY A 410 -7.55 -3.41 5.98
C GLY A 410 -8.97 -2.87 5.93
N TYR A 411 -9.19 -1.81 5.17
CA TYR A 411 -10.52 -1.26 4.91
C TYR A 411 -10.75 -0.99 3.43
N MET A 412 -12.01 -1.01 3.06
CA MET A 412 -12.49 -0.52 1.77
C MET A 412 -13.05 0.88 1.95
N THR A 413 -12.64 1.83 1.08
CA THR A 413 -13.16 3.21 1.11
C THR A 413 -14.28 3.35 0.11
N GLY A 414 -15.46 3.75 0.58
CA GLY A 414 -16.59 4.16 -0.24
C GLY A 414 -16.70 5.68 -0.28
N ARG A 415 -16.86 6.23 -1.46
CA ARG A 415 -17.13 7.66 -1.69
C ARG A 415 -18.62 7.89 -1.98
N ALA A 416 -19.07 9.11 -1.89
CA ALA A 416 -20.43 9.46 -2.32
C ALA A 416 -20.63 9.04 -3.79
N GLY A 417 -21.66 8.20 -4.01
CA GLY A 417 -21.96 7.59 -5.31
C GLY A 417 -21.62 6.10 -5.41
N ASP A 418 -20.70 5.59 -4.60
CA ASP A 418 -20.44 4.16 -4.45
C ASP A 418 -21.58 3.46 -3.70
N TYR A 419 -21.46 2.15 -3.54
CA TYR A 419 -22.45 1.33 -2.87
C TYR A 419 -21.84 0.56 -1.71
N LEU A 420 -22.49 0.66 -0.55
CA LEU A 420 -22.29 -0.27 0.55
C LEU A 420 -23.10 -1.53 0.22
N ALA A 421 -22.45 -2.66 0.05
CA ALA A 421 -23.08 -3.91 -0.33
C ALA A 421 -22.91 -4.99 0.73
N ALA A 422 -23.80 -5.96 0.77
CA ALA A 422 -23.68 -7.15 1.59
C ALA A 422 -24.25 -8.38 0.86
N SER A 423 -23.69 -9.54 1.17
CA SER A 423 -24.23 -10.81 0.64
C SER A 423 -25.62 -11.08 1.19
N GLU A 424 -26.54 -11.57 0.35
CA GLU A 424 -27.92 -11.89 0.79
C GLU A 424 -27.93 -12.99 1.87
N ASP A 425 -27.01 -13.91 1.82
CA ASP A 425 -26.89 -15.05 2.71
C ASP A 425 -26.04 -14.80 3.97
N ASP A 426 -25.31 -13.68 4.01
CA ASP A 426 -24.52 -13.25 5.15
C ASP A 426 -24.47 -11.73 5.22
N LEU A 427 -25.32 -11.16 6.03
CA LEU A 427 -25.47 -9.70 6.16
C LEU A 427 -24.31 -9.01 6.90
N HIS A 428 -23.40 -9.78 7.50
CA HIS A 428 -22.14 -9.26 8.04
C HIS A 428 -21.03 -9.24 6.98
N ASN A 429 -21.20 -9.94 5.85
CA ASN A 429 -20.28 -9.85 4.72
C ASN A 429 -20.51 -8.55 3.95
N ILE A 430 -20.11 -7.43 4.58
CA ILE A 430 -20.28 -6.06 4.06
C ILE A 430 -19.00 -5.63 3.35
N PHE A 431 -19.16 -4.98 2.19
CA PHE A 431 -18.07 -4.49 1.34
C PHE A 431 -18.51 -3.27 0.52
N ILE A 432 -17.55 -2.63 -0.14
CA ILE A 432 -17.83 -1.50 -1.05
C ILE A 432 -17.80 -2.00 -2.49
N GLU A 433 -18.77 -1.57 -3.27
CA GLU A 433 -18.81 -1.72 -4.72
C GLU A 433 -18.89 -0.35 -5.39
N THR A 434 -18.07 -0.15 -6.42
CA THR A 434 -18.22 1.04 -7.27
C THR A 434 -19.47 0.93 -8.13
N GLU A 435 -20.07 2.07 -8.50
CA GLU A 435 -21.23 2.09 -9.41
C GLU A 435 -20.92 1.32 -10.71
N GLN A 436 -19.71 1.46 -11.24
CA GLN A 436 -19.29 0.77 -12.46
C GLN A 436 -19.21 -0.75 -12.28
N ASN A 437 -18.68 -1.26 -11.18
CA ASN A 437 -18.61 -2.69 -10.88
C ASN A 437 -20.00 -3.27 -10.68
N LEU A 438 -20.84 -2.56 -9.90
CA LEU A 438 -22.22 -3.00 -9.68
C LEU A 438 -22.96 -3.15 -11.00
N LEU A 439 -22.90 -2.17 -11.90
CA LEU A 439 -23.55 -2.20 -13.20
C LEU A 439 -22.95 -3.24 -14.15
N ASN A 440 -21.63 -3.47 -14.10
CA ASN A 440 -20.96 -4.44 -14.98
C ASN A 440 -21.27 -5.89 -14.58
N TYR A 441 -21.25 -6.20 -13.28
CA TYR A 441 -21.28 -7.57 -12.78
C TYR A 441 -22.61 -7.98 -12.13
N PHE A 442 -23.50 -7.04 -11.87
CA PHE A 442 -24.78 -7.31 -11.25
C PHE A 442 -25.93 -6.72 -12.04
N GLU A 443 -27.11 -7.28 -11.86
CA GLU A 443 -28.38 -6.78 -12.39
C GLU A 443 -29.36 -6.60 -11.24
N GLU A 444 -30.11 -5.49 -11.25
CA GLU A 444 -31.15 -5.23 -10.27
C GLU A 444 -32.30 -6.25 -10.42
N LYS A 445 -32.72 -6.83 -9.31
CA LYS A 445 -33.92 -7.68 -9.22
C LYS A 445 -34.93 -6.96 -8.37
N GLY A 446 -36.09 -6.65 -8.96
CA GLY A 446 -37.22 -6.16 -8.20
C GLY A 446 -37.57 -7.06 -7.01
N LEU A 447 -38.06 -6.48 -5.95
CA LEU A 447 -38.54 -7.14 -4.74
C LEU A 447 -39.55 -8.26 -5.06
#